data_811ebd14de8b587bec9509539598eafb
#
_entry.id   811ebd14de8b587bec9509539598eafb
#
_cell.length_a   1.000
_cell.length_b   1.000
_cell.length_c   1.000
_cell.angle_alpha   90.00
_cell.angle_beta   90.00
_cell.angle_gamma   90.00
#
_symmetry.space_group_name_H-M   'P 1'
#
loop_
_entity.id
_entity.type
_entity.pdbx_description
1 polymer ?
#
loop_
_entity_poly.entity_id
_entity_poly.type
_entity_poly.pdbx_seq_one_letter_code
_entity_poly.pdbx_strand_id
1 'polypeptide(L)'
;MPQDPRQRDGCRFTAQNITAAQEKNPFAKISDIVYELLEKAIFSSAIPPGSKLNISKLAEQMGVSTSPVTRAVERLEENGLVTAVRSSDSKYRSYFVFDLSSESLEDLFVARRAIEGEAAFLCAQKRTLIDLPRLQKLADQFQS
;
A
#
# COMPACT_ATOMS: atom_id res chain seq x y z
N MET A 1 15.10 -25.53 13.01
CA MET A 1 15.20 -24.22 12.38
C MET A 1 14.00 -23.40 12.81
N PRO A 2 14.15 -22.25 13.45
CA PRO A 2 13.02 -21.41 13.80
C PRO A 2 12.42 -20.82 12.52
N GLN A 3 11.12 -20.99 12.32
CA GLN A 3 10.36 -20.37 11.26
C GLN A 3 10.40 -18.86 11.46
N ASP A 4 10.80 -18.12 10.40
CA ASP A 4 10.80 -16.65 10.40
C ASP A 4 9.38 -16.14 10.74
N PRO A 5 9.18 -15.39 11.85
CA PRO A 5 7.86 -14.92 12.26
C PRO A 5 7.18 -14.00 11.25
N ARG A 6 7.89 -13.61 10.19
CA ARG A 6 7.39 -12.79 9.06
C ARG A 6 6.68 -13.59 7.97
N GLN A 7 6.65 -14.93 8.05
CA GLN A 7 5.86 -15.82 7.19
C GLN A 7 4.51 -16.18 7.82
N ARG A 8 3.75 -15.20 8.29
CA ARG A 8 2.36 -15.47 8.65
C ARG A 8 1.55 -15.50 7.37
N ASP A 9 1.01 -16.67 7.04
CA ASP A 9 0.05 -16.92 5.94
C ASP A 9 -1.30 -16.18 6.18
N GLY A 10 -1.26 -14.85 6.39
CA GLY A 10 -2.40 -14.06 6.86
C GLY A 10 -3.40 -13.65 5.78
N CYS A 11 -3.05 -13.73 4.51
CA CYS A 11 -3.97 -13.38 3.43
C CYS A 11 -4.19 -14.58 2.52
N ARG A 12 -5.33 -15.25 2.65
CA ARG A 12 -5.76 -16.31 1.73
C ARG A 12 -6.40 -15.66 0.51
N PHE A 13 -5.61 -15.41 -0.50
CA PHE A 13 -6.15 -15.17 -1.84
C PHE A 13 -6.69 -16.50 -2.38
N THR A 14 -7.86 -16.47 -2.98
CA THR A 14 -8.48 -17.64 -3.59
C THR A 14 -8.95 -17.31 -5.00
N ALA A 15 -9.07 -18.32 -5.85
CA ALA A 15 -9.66 -18.16 -7.18
C ALA A 15 -11.07 -17.53 -7.11
N GLN A 16 -11.82 -17.78 -6.03
CA GLN A 16 -13.13 -17.19 -5.79
C GLN A 16 -13.09 -15.65 -5.69
N ASN A 17 -12.00 -15.07 -5.16
CA ASN A 17 -11.85 -13.61 -5.12
C ASN A 17 -11.75 -13.01 -6.52
N ILE A 18 -11.06 -13.69 -7.43
CA ILE A 18 -10.96 -13.28 -8.84
C ILE A 18 -12.32 -13.40 -9.52
N THR A 19 -12.98 -14.55 -9.37
CA THR A 19 -14.29 -14.81 -9.98
C THR A 19 -15.33 -13.79 -9.50
N ALA A 20 -15.44 -13.55 -8.20
CA ALA A 20 -16.37 -12.58 -7.62
C ALA A 20 -16.10 -11.14 -8.09
N ALA A 21 -14.84 -10.78 -8.31
CA ALA A 21 -14.47 -9.47 -8.83
C ALA A 21 -14.82 -9.35 -10.33
N GLN A 22 -14.61 -10.40 -11.11
CA GLN A 22 -15.00 -10.47 -12.53
C GLN A 22 -16.52 -10.42 -12.73
N GLU A 23 -17.31 -11.06 -11.85
CA GLU A 23 -18.77 -10.96 -11.88
C GLU A 23 -19.27 -9.54 -11.67
N LYS A 24 -18.59 -8.76 -10.79
CA LYS A 24 -18.91 -7.34 -10.56
C LYS A 24 -18.49 -6.43 -11.73
N ASN A 25 -17.41 -6.75 -12.40
CA ASN A 25 -16.90 -6.00 -13.54
C ASN A 25 -16.32 -6.95 -14.60
N PRO A 26 -17.17 -7.45 -15.53
CA PRO A 26 -16.75 -8.44 -16.55
C PRO A 26 -15.68 -7.93 -17.53
N PHE A 27 -15.51 -6.59 -17.63
CA PHE A 27 -14.53 -5.99 -18.54
C PHE A 27 -13.20 -5.63 -17.85
N ALA A 28 -13.09 -5.83 -16.54
CA ALA A 28 -11.86 -5.57 -15.81
C ALA A 28 -10.75 -6.57 -16.22
N LYS A 29 -9.55 -6.05 -16.44
CA LYS A 29 -8.40 -6.92 -16.68
C LYS A 29 -8.05 -7.67 -15.39
N ILE A 30 -7.64 -8.92 -15.51
CA ILE A 30 -7.21 -9.72 -14.36
C ILE A 30 -6.08 -9.03 -13.58
N SER A 31 -5.16 -8.34 -14.26
CA SER A 31 -4.10 -7.55 -13.60
C SER A 31 -4.62 -6.43 -12.71
N ASP A 32 -5.73 -5.79 -13.09
CA ASP A 32 -6.32 -4.70 -12.30
C ASP A 32 -7.02 -5.27 -11.06
N ILE A 33 -7.73 -6.40 -11.23
CA ILE A 33 -8.36 -7.11 -10.11
C ILE A 33 -7.29 -7.58 -9.10
N VAL A 34 -6.19 -8.17 -9.58
CA VAL A 34 -5.08 -8.60 -8.73
C VAL A 34 -4.44 -7.42 -8.01
N TYR A 35 -4.26 -6.29 -8.72
CA TYR A 35 -3.74 -5.06 -8.13
C TYR A 35 -4.62 -4.59 -6.96
N GLU A 36 -5.93 -4.45 -7.16
CA GLU A 36 -6.88 -4.01 -6.12
C GLU A 36 -6.90 -4.94 -4.91
N LEU A 37 -6.84 -6.26 -5.13
CA LEU A 37 -6.80 -7.25 -4.06
C LEU A 37 -5.51 -7.15 -3.23
N LEU A 38 -4.35 -7.01 -3.89
CA LEU A 38 -3.06 -6.86 -3.21
C LEU A 38 -2.98 -5.52 -2.49
N GLU A 39 -3.38 -4.42 -3.13
CA GLU A 39 -3.42 -3.09 -2.55
C GLU A 39 -4.26 -3.07 -1.25
N LYS A 40 -5.48 -3.62 -1.30
CA LYS A 40 -6.36 -3.75 -0.14
C LYS A 40 -5.74 -4.59 0.97
N ALA A 41 -5.06 -5.68 0.61
CA ALA A 41 -4.39 -6.55 1.58
C ALA A 41 -3.20 -5.86 2.26
N ILE A 42 -2.47 -5.02 1.53
CA ILE A 42 -1.37 -4.20 2.07
C ILE A 42 -1.93 -3.13 3.02
N PHE A 43 -2.93 -2.36 2.60
CA PHE A 43 -3.52 -1.32 3.45
C PHE A 43 -4.21 -1.85 4.71
N SER A 44 -4.80 -3.04 4.64
CA SER A 44 -5.39 -3.70 5.82
C SER A 44 -4.36 -4.44 6.69
N SER A 45 -3.06 -4.38 6.33
CA SER A 45 -1.98 -5.14 6.98
C SER A 45 -2.20 -6.66 6.98
N ALA A 46 -3.09 -7.18 6.13
CA ALA A 46 -3.24 -8.61 5.91
C ALA A 46 -1.97 -9.21 5.26
N ILE A 47 -1.26 -8.41 4.46
CA ILE A 47 0.14 -8.62 4.10
C ILE A 47 0.95 -7.59 4.91
N PRO A 48 1.73 -8.02 5.91
CA PRO A 48 2.48 -7.09 6.75
C PRO A 48 3.56 -6.32 5.96
N PRO A 49 3.94 -5.10 6.41
CA PRO A 49 5.11 -4.39 5.89
C PRO A 49 6.37 -5.27 5.94
N GLY A 50 7.27 -5.10 4.99
CA GLY A 50 8.50 -5.90 4.84
C GLY A 50 8.29 -7.34 4.35
N SER A 51 7.05 -7.78 4.14
CA SER A 51 6.76 -9.13 3.65
C SER A 51 7.21 -9.31 2.21
N LYS A 52 7.82 -10.47 1.91
CA LYS A 52 8.19 -10.85 0.55
C LYS A 52 6.97 -11.32 -0.23
N LEU A 53 6.74 -10.73 -1.40
CA LEU A 53 5.70 -11.16 -2.33
C LEU A 53 6.23 -12.27 -3.25
N ASN A 54 5.67 -13.46 -3.14
CA ASN A 54 5.99 -14.57 -4.04
C ASN A 54 4.97 -14.64 -5.17
N ILE A 55 5.38 -14.16 -6.36
CA ILE A 55 4.50 -14.08 -7.55
C ILE A 55 3.92 -15.43 -7.93
N SER A 56 4.72 -16.50 -7.90
CA SER A 56 4.25 -17.86 -8.26
C SER A 56 3.21 -18.37 -7.26
N LYS A 57 3.46 -18.19 -5.95
CA LYS A 57 2.52 -18.61 -4.90
C LYS A 57 1.22 -17.80 -4.97
N LEU A 58 1.31 -16.49 -5.22
CA LEU A 58 0.13 -15.63 -5.39
C LEU A 58 -0.70 -16.05 -6.62
N ALA A 59 -0.04 -16.32 -7.75
CA ALA A 59 -0.70 -16.78 -8.96
C ALA A 59 -1.43 -18.11 -8.75
N GLU A 60 -0.79 -19.05 -8.09
CA GLU A 60 -1.37 -20.34 -7.72
C GLU A 60 -2.61 -20.19 -6.83
N GLN A 61 -2.51 -19.39 -5.76
CA GLN A 61 -3.62 -19.13 -4.83
C GLN A 61 -4.81 -18.47 -5.50
N MET A 62 -4.55 -17.53 -6.41
CA MET A 62 -5.58 -16.80 -7.16
C MET A 62 -6.12 -17.56 -8.37
N GLY A 63 -5.52 -18.71 -8.74
CA GLY A 63 -5.91 -19.49 -9.90
C GLY A 63 -5.67 -18.77 -11.24
N VAL A 64 -4.65 -17.92 -11.32
CA VAL A 64 -4.28 -17.17 -12.51
C VAL A 64 -2.84 -17.45 -12.94
N SER A 65 -2.47 -17.05 -14.16
CA SER A 65 -1.05 -17.13 -14.59
C SER A 65 -0.19 -16.08 -13.86
N THR A 66 1.12 -16.26 -13.89
CA THR A 66 2.07 -15.32 -13.25
C THR A 66 2.10 -13.94 -13.91
N SER A 67 1.77 -13.83 -15.20
CA SER A 67 1.84 -12.57 -15.95
C SER A 67 0.94 -11.45 -15.38
N PRO A 68 -0.36 -11.63 -15.11
CA PRO A 68 -1.19 -10.59 -14.49
C PRO A 68 -0.74 -10.23 -13.07
N VAL A 69 -0.20 -11.21 -12.30
CA VAL A 69 0.33 -10.94 -10.95
C VAL A 69 1.61 -10.09 -11.04
N THR A 70 2.51 -10.41 -11.97
CA THR A 70 3.72 -9.61 -12.20
C THR A 70 3.38 -8.17 -12.53
N ARG A 71 2.45 -7.93 -13.46
CA ARG A 71 2.00 -6.58 -13.83
C ARG A 71 1.38 -5.82 -12.64
N ALA A 72 0.59 -6.52 -11.83
CA ALA A 72 -0.01 -5.92 -10.64
C ALA A 72 1.06 -5.51 -9.62
N VAL A 73 2.07 -6.37 -9.39
CA VAL A 73 3.17 -6.09 -8.45
C VAL A 73 4.09 -4.97 -8.97
N GLU A 74 4.38 -4.92 -10.28
CA GLU A 74 5.12 -3.81 -10.91
C GLU A 74 4.38 -2.48 -10.73
N ARG A 75 3.07 -2.46 -10.89
CA ARG A 75 2.25 -1.26 -10.64
C ARG A 75 2.22 -0.87 -9.16
N LEU A 76 2.23 -1.83 -8.22
CA LEU A 76 2.38 -1.55 -6.80
C LEU A 76 3.77 -0.95 -6.49
N GLU A 77 4.83 -1.39 -7.20
CA GLU A 77 6.17 -0.80 -7.12
C GLU A 77 6.16 0.66 -7.62
N GLU A 78 5.55 0.93 -8.77
CA GLU A 78 5.39 2.28 -9.33
C GLU A 78 4.66 3.23 -8.36
N ASN A 79 3.68 2.71 -7.62
CA ASN A 79 2.91 3.45 -6.61
C ASN A 79 3.59 3.48 -5.22
N GLY A 80 4.80 2.93 -5.08
CA GLY A 80 5.57 2.97 -3.83
C GLY A 80 5.06 2.04 -2.72
N LEU A 81 4.10 1.14 -3.00
CA LEU A 81 3.59 0.18 -2.03
C LEU A 81 4.48 -1.08 -1.91
N VAL A 82 5.32 -1.30 -2.90
CA VAL A 82 6.23 -2.43 -2.99
C VAL A 82 7.60 -1.94 -3.44
N THR A 83 8.66 -2.55 -2.93
CA THR A 83 10.04 -2.28 -3.31
C THR A 83 10.63 -3.51 -3.98
N ALA A 84 11.25 -3.34 -5.15
CA ALA A 84 11.99 -4.41 -5.81
C ALA A 84 13.47 -4.39 -5.42
N VAL A 85 13.96 -5.55 -5.00
CA VAL A 85 15.37 -5.77 -4.68
C VAL A 85 15.97 -6.72 -5.72
N ARG A 86 17.06 -6.31 -6.36
CA ARG A 86 17.88 -7.17 -7.20
C ARG A 86 19.01 -7.76 -6.36
N SER A 87 19.08 -9.07 -6.32
CA SER A 87 20.29 -9.72 -5.80
C SER A 87 21.35 -9.72 -6.89
N SER A 88 22.62 -9.47 -6.52
CA SER A 88 23.78 -9.56 -7.44
C SER A 88 23.90 -10.91 -8.13
N ASP A 89 23.45 -11.98 -7.48
CA ASP A 89 23.57 -13.36 -7.93
C ASP A 89 22.29 -13.90 -8.61
N SER A 90 21.22 -13.07 -8.72
CA SER A 90 19.95 -13.52 -9.29
C SER A 90 19.50 -12.64 -10.47
N LYS A 91 19.13 -13.33 -11.56
CA LYS A 91 18.49 -12.69 -12.71
C LYS A 91 17.09 -12.18 -12.40
N TYR A 92 16.51 -12.59 -11.27
CA TYR A 92 15.12 -12.29 -10.88
C TYR A 92 15.06 -11.22 -9.80
N ARG A 93 14.04 -10.33 -9.91
CA ARG A 93 13.70 -9.34 -8.89
C ARG A 93 12.92 -10.00 -7.76
N SER A 94 13.24 -9.66 -6.53
CA SER A 94 12.43 -9.99 -5.35
C SER A 94 11.64 -8.74 -4.94
N TYR A 95 10.35 -8.91 -4.66
CA TYR A 95 9.45 -7.84 -4.30
C TYR A 95 9.08 -7.94 -2.82
N PHE A 96 9.08 -6.81 -2.13
CA PHE A 96 8.76 -6.69 -0.70
C PHE A 96 7.74 -5.57 -0.51
N VAL A 97 6.77 -5.79 0.38
CA VAL A 97 5.87 -4.72 0.80
C VAL A 97 6.70 -3.62 1.45
N PHE A 98 6.41 -2.38 1.08
CA PHE A 98 7.12 -1.22 1.63
C PHE A 98 7.00 -1.21 3.16
N ASP A 99 8.13 -1.04 3.83
CA ASP A 99 8.24 -0.98 5.27
C ASP A 99 8.87 0.36 5.65
N LEU A 100 8.12 1.17 6.39
CA LEU A 100 8.64 2.41 6.93
C LEU A 100 9.48 2.06 8.17
N SER A 101 10.79 2.28 8.09
CA SER A 101 11.63 2.21 9.27
C SER A 101 11.22 3.28 10.29
N SER A 102 11.47 3.04 11.57
CA SER A 102 11.20 4.04 12.63
C SER A 102 11.90 5.37 12.35
N GLU A 103 13.11 5.33 11.80
CA GLU A 103 13.88 6.48 11.40
C GLU A 103 13.21 7.29 10.28
N SER A 104 12.71 6.60 9.25
CA SER A 104 11.95 7.24 8.14
C SER A 104 10.62 7.83 8.61
N LEU A 105 10.01 7.24 9.66
CA LEU A 105 8.81 7.78 10.29
C LEU A 105 9.11 9.08 11.03
N GLU A 106 10.22 9.14 11.78
CA GLU A 106 10.66 10.36 12.48
C GLU A 106 10.92 11.49 11.49
N ASP A 107 11.64 11.22 10.42
CA ASP A 107 11.90 12.19 9.34
C ASP A 107 10.60 12.70 8.70
N LEU A 108 9.66 11.81 8.45
CA LEU A 108 8.35 12.17 7.91
C LEU A 108 7.58 13.10 8.86
N PHE A 109 7.59 12.81 10.16
CA PHE A 109 6.94 13.68 11.16
C PHE A 109 7.64 15.03 11.30
N VAL A 110 8.96 15.09 11.16
CA VAL A 110 9.72 16.35 11.14
C VAL A 110 9.31 17.19 9.93
N ALA A 111 9.30 16.61 8.74
CA ALA A 111 8.88 17.29 7.51
C ALA A 111 7.42 17.76 7.57
N ARG A 112 6.51 16.90 8.04
CA ARG A 112 5.10 17.22 8.22
C ARG A 112 4.91 18.40 9.18
N ARG A 113 5.57 18.38 10.33
CA ARG A 113 5.51 19.45 11.31
C ARG A 113 6.02 20.78 10.76
N ALA A 114 7.09 20.76 9.95
CA ALA A 114 7.62 21.96 9.32
C ALA A 114 6.60 22.56 8.33
N ILE A 115 5.98 21.75 7.51
CA ILE A 115 4.99 22.19 6.49
C ILE A 115 3.70 22.67 7.19
N GLU A 116 3.18 21.91 8.13
CA GLU A 116 1.92 22.24 8.83
C GLU A 116 2.11 23.47 9.72
N GLY A 117 3.27 23.61 10.36
CA GLY A 117 3.62 24.79 11.17
C GLY A 117 3.68 26.08 10.34
N GLU A 118 4.36 26.05 9.19
CA GLU A 118 4.43 27.19 8.28
C GLU A 118 3.05 27.52 7.67
N ALA A 119 2.28 26.51 7.27
CA ALA A 119 0.94 26.70 6.78
C ALA A 119 0.04 27.35 7.83
N ALA A 120 0.09 26.91 9.08
CA ALA A 120 -0.67 27.51 10.19
C ALA A 120 -0.26 28.95 10.44
N PHE A 121 1.04 29.25 10.42
CA PHE A 121 1.60 30.59 10.58
C PHE A 121 1.11 31.54 9.47
N LEU A 122 1.21 31.13 8.21
CA LEU A 122 0.71 31.89 7.06
C LEU A 122 -0.80 32.10 7.10
N CYS A 123 -1.54 31.08 7.53
CA CYS A 123 -2.98 31.19 7.76
C CYS A 123 -3.31 32.23 8.83
N ALA A 124 -2.59 32.24 9.96
CA ALA A 124 -2.79 33.20 11.01
C ALA A 124 -2.51 34.65 10.55
N GLN A 125 -1.48 34.84 9.72
CA GLN A 125 -1.19 36.17 9.12
C GLN A 125 -2.28 36.63 8.15
N LYS A 126 -2.87 35.71 7.37
CA LYS A 126 -3.88 35.99 6.33
C LYS A 126 -5.31 35.69 6.80
N ARG A 127 -5.57 35.79 8.11
CA ARG A 127 -6.85 35.36 8.72
C ARG A 127 -8.11 35.99 8.11
N THR A 128 -7.99 37.14 7.48
CA THR A 128 -9.09 37.80 6.77
C THR A 128 -9.56 37.11 5.49
N LEU A 129 -8.68 36.20 4.95
CA LEU A 129 -8.93 35.40 3.74
C LEU A 129 -9.36 33.97 4.06
N ILE A 130 -9.49 33.62 5.36
CA ILE A 130 -9.71 32.25 5.81
C ILE A 130 -11.11 32.13 6.39
N ASP A 131 -11.80 31.06 6.00
CA ASP A 131 -13.08 30.66 6.57
C ASP A 131 -12.86 29.94 7.91
N LEU A 132 -12.71 30.71 8.99
CA LEU A 132 -12.53 30.19 10.34
C LEU A 132 -13.67 29.28 10.81
N PRO A 133 -14.98 29.60 10.56
CA PRO A 133 -16.06 28.69 10.92
C PRO A 133 -15.94 27.31 10.25
N ARG A 134 -15.51 27.27 9.00
CA ARG A 134 -15.29 26.02 8.26
C ARG A 134 -14.12 25.22 8.83
N LEU A 135 -13.03 25.87 9.18
CA LEU A 135 -11.87 25.22 9.83
C LEU A 135 -12.26 24.65 11.20
N GLN A 136 -13.02 25.39 12.01
CA GLN A 136 -13.50 24.91 13.29
C GLN A 136 -14.38 23.66 13.13
N LYS A 137 -15.32 23.69 12.20
CA LYS A 137 -16.17 22.52 11.91
C LYS A 137 -15.37 21.29 11.49
N LEU A 138 -14.31 21.45 10.70
CA LEU A 138 -13.41 20.36 10.30
C LEU A 138 -12.63 19.85 11.50
N ALA A 139 -12.10 20.72 12.36
CA ALA A 139 -11.37 20.31 13.56
C ALA A 139 -12.26 19.51 14.52
N ASP A 140 -13.50 19.89 14.71
CA ASP A 140 -14.46 19.20 15.57
C ASP A 140 -14.77 17.79 15.06
N GLN A 141 -14.75 17.58 13.72
CA GLN A 141 -14.95 16.26 13.10
C GLN A 141 -13.79 15.29 13.34
N PHE A 142 -12.57 15.80 13.61
CA PHE A 142 -11.40 14.96 13.92
C PHE A 142 -11.31 14.56 15.39
N GLN A 143 -12.11 15.16 16.28
CA GLN A 143 -12.12 14.88 17.72
C GLN A 143 -13.20 13.85 18.12
N SER A 144 -14.06 13.49 17.19
CA SER A 144 -15.15 12.49 17.37
C SER A 144 -14.78 11.13 16.76
#